data_329b4c558b622a3ce3271f4faa5bb763
#
_entry.id   329b4c558b622a3ce3271f4faa5bb763
#
_cell.length_a   1.000
_cell.length_b   1.000
_cell.length_c   1.000
_cell.angle_alpha   90.00
_cell.angle_beta   90.00
_cell.angle_gamma   90.00
#
_symmetry.space_group_name_H-M   'P 1'
#
loop_
_entity.id
_entity.type
_entity.pdbx_description
1 polymer ?
#
loop_
_entity_poly.entity_id
_entity_poly.type
_entity_poly.pdbx_seq_one_letter_code
_entity_poly.pdbx_strand_id
1 'polypeptide(L)'
;MKEYFKLLGWQSCLLVLIGMLMLRTQIIIPFYQMYFPFTIIPFVDFLAFTFGMVLIMASFNVICSYYDTQMSDIIAKKKPTKAEELEQKNKYRMFWVLAILALAMEGFVAIKDNAWQVLGIGIVFELGAYFYALKYKREYLIGNIVISLLFAIIVFMPMLLEVFAFKNYQSEFPLRIPVVGIQSVMLVFVYFAAFVFLITFIRDLTLDLANLEDNKQKDLITFPVKEGVKATKILLNAVSVLFIALNVWFVYQFYEVIDMVHIVFILVLNIAFPMVYYLVNLNRTKLQMQYVMLYQYLGMVYISLLLTILFAGDIFKINAII
;
A
#
# COMPACT_ATOMS: atom_id res chain seq x y z
N MET A 1 4.59 -19.24 -17.98
CA MET A 1 3.87 -18.99 -16.71
C MET A 1 4.67 -18.16 -15.73
N LYS A 2 5.94 -18.49 -15.37
CA LYS A 2 6.74 -17.70 -14.41
C LYS A 2 6.88 -16.20 -14.77
N GLU A 3 7.02 -15.86 -16.04
CA GLU A 3 7.15 -14.46 -16.49
C GLU A 3 5.85 -13.66 -16.31
N TYR A 4 4.69 -14.25 -16.56
CA TYR A 4 3.41 -13.60 -16.31
C TYR A 4 3.17 -13.33 -14.83
N PHE A 5 3.51 -14.27 -13.93
CA PHE A 5 3.44 -14.05 -12.49
C PHE A 5 4.35 -12.90 -12.03
N LYS A 6 5.55 -12.81 -12.62
CA LYS A 6 6.45 -11.70 -12.35
C LYS A 6 5.90 -10.37 -12.88
N LEU A 7 5.30 -10.37 -14.07
CA LEU A 7 4.67 -9.20 -14.68
C LEU A 7 3.50 -8.67 -13.83
N LEU A 8 2.66 -9.56 -13.31
CA LEU A 8 1.54 -9.21 -12.42
C LEU A 8 2.00 -8.74 -11.04
N GLY A 9 3.26 -8.94 -10.66
CA GLY A 9 3.75 -8.59 -9.33
C GLY A 9 3.06 -9.43 -8.23
N TRP A 10 3.03 -10.75 -8.39
CA TRP A 10 2.30 -11.67 -7.52
C TRP A 10 2.51 -11.43 -6.02
N GLN A 11 3.70 -10.98 -5.61
CA GLN A 11 4.02 -10.67 -4.22
C GLN A 11 3.19 -9.49 -3.70
N SER A 12 3.08 -8.41 -4.49
CA SER A 12 2.25 -7.25 -4.15
C SER A 12 0.76 -7.63 -4.12
N CYS A 13 0.31 -8.43 -5.08
CA CYS A 13 -1.06 -8.93 -5.14
C CYS A 13 -1.40 -9.78 -3.91
N LEU A 14 -0.48 -10.66 -3.49
CA LEU A 14 -0.64 -11.49 -2.29
C LEU A 14 -0.67 -10.65 -1.01
N LEU A 15 0.18 -9.62 -0.91
CA LEU A 15 0.17 -8.69 0.23
C LEU A 15 -1.15 -7.93 0.33
N VAL A 16 -1.70 -7.46 -0.79
CA VAL A 16 -3.03 -6.82 -0.82
C VAL A 16 -4.11 -7.80 -0.38
N LEU A 17 -4.15 -9.01 -0.94
CA LEU A 17 -5.13 -10.03 -0.59
C LEU A 17 -5.12 -10.34 0.90
N ILE A 18 -3.95 -10.70 1.44
CA ILE A 18 -3.79 -11.06 2.85
C ILE A 18 -4.07 -9.85 3.74
N GLY A 19 -3.52 -8.67 3.40
CA GLY A 19 -3.71 -7.45 4.17
C GLY A 19 -5.17 -7.06 4.31
N MET A 20 -5.94 -7.08 3.23
CA MET A 20 -7.37 -6.75 3.27
C MET A 20 -8.18 -7.75 4.09
N LEU A 21 -7.91 -9.05 3.92
CA LEU A 21 -8.57 -10.10 4.70
C LEU A 21 -8.24 -9.96 6.19
N MET A 22 -6.99 -9.64 6.54
CA MET A 22 -6.57 -9.44 7.93
C MET A 22 -7.17 -8.17 8.53
N LEU A 23 -7.18 -7.05 7.81
CA LEU A 23 -7.84 -5.80 8.26
C LEU A 23 -9.32 -6.04 8.56
N ARG A 24 -10.00 -6.81 7.71
CA ARG A 24 -11.40 -7.16 7.97
C ARG A 24 -11.55 -8.07 9.19
N THR A 25 -10.82 -9.18 9.24
CA THR A 25 -11.02 -10.20 10.28
C THR A 25 -10.51 -9.78 11.63
N GLN A 26 -9.45 -8.98 11.70
CA GLN A 26 -8.82 -8.58 12.97
C GLN A 26 -9.29 -7.21 13.47
N ILE A 27 -9.82 -6.35 12.61
CA ILE A 27 -10.20 -4.98 13.02
C ILE A 27 -11.68 -4.74 12.79
N ILE A 28 -12.17 -4.90 11.54
CA ILE A 28 -13.54 -4.53 11.18
C ILE A 28 -14.56 -5.45 11.87
N ILE A 29 -14.39 -6.78 11.76
CA ILE A 29 -15.32 -7.73 12.35
C ILE A 29 -15.37 -7.59 13.88
N PRO A 30 -14.25 -7.60 14.63
CA PRO A 30 -14.29 -7.38 16.07
C PRO A 30 -14.94 -6.05 16.48
N PHE A 31 -14.67 -4.98 15.72
CA PHE A 31 -15.30 -3.69 15.97
C PHE A 31 -16.83 -3.76 15.82
N TYR A 32 -17.34 -4.35 14.73
CA TYR A 32 -18.79 -4.47 14.57
C TYR A 32 -19.42 -5.38 15.63
N GLN A 33 -18.76 -6.47 16.00
CA GLN A 33 -19.24 -7.40 17.03
C GLN A 33 -19.41 -6.76 18.40
N MET A 34 -18.76 -5.63 18.68
CA MET A 34 -19.00 -4.85 19.91
C MET A 34 -20.40 -4.20 19.94
N TYR A 35 -20.98 -3.93 18.77
CA TYR A 35 -22.24 -3.20 18.65
C TYR A 35 -23.35 -4.02 18.01
N PHE A 36 -23.01 -4.99 17.14
CA PHE A 36 -23.95 -5.77 16.35
C PHE A 36 -23.53 -7.23 16.23
N PRO A 37 -24.48 -8.19 16.15
CA PRO A 37 -24.16 -9.59 15.93
C PRO A 37 -23.81 -9.93 14.48
N PHE A 38 -23.71 -8.95 13.58
CA PHE A 38 -23.43 -9.16 12.14
C PHE A 38 -22.51 -8.09 11.58
N THR A 39 -21.90 -8.37 10.44
CA THR A 39 -21.17 -7.40 9.61
C THR A 39 -22.08 -6.85 8.54
N ILE A 40 -21.88 -5.59 8.14
CA ILE A 40 -22.74 -4.92 7.16
C ILE A 40 -22.54 -5.53 5.79
N ILE A 41 -21.28 -5.69 5.37
CA ILE A 41 -20.93 -6.30 4.10
C ILE A 41 -20.86 -7.82 4.25
N PRO A 42 -21.60 -8.61 3.44
CA PRO A 42 -21.45 -10.05 3.40
C PRO A 42 -20.02 -10.48 3.05
N PHE A 43 -19.57 -11.63 3.58
CA PHE A 43 -18.21 -12.11 3.33
C PHE A 43 -17.90 -12.31 1.84
N VAL A 44 -18.86 -12.82 1.08
CA VAL A 44 -18.72 -13.06 -0.38
C VAL A 44 -18.53 -11.74 -1.13
N ASP A 45 -19.28 -10.69 -0.78
CA ASP A 45 -19.18 -9.38 -1.41
C ASP A 45 -17.84 -8.73 -1.08
N PHE A 46 -17.39 -8.85 0.17
CA PHE A 46 -16.05 -8.42 0.54
C PHE A 46 -14.95 -9.18 -0.18
N LEU A 47 -15.09 -10.49 -0.41
CA LEU A 47 -14.14 -11.24 -1.22
C LEU A 47 -14.12 -10.73 -2.66
N ALA A 48 -15.27 -10.49 -3.28
CA ALA A 48 -15.35 -9.92 -4.61
C ALA A 48 -14.65 -8.57 -4.68
N PHE A 49 -14.88 -7.69 -3.70
CA PHE A 49 -14.19 -6.41 -3.56
C PHE A 49 -12.67 -6.59 -3.41
N THR A 50 -12.24 -7.51 -2.54
CA THR A 50 -10.80 -7.81 -2.34
C THR A 50 -10.14 -8.29 -3.62
N PHE A 51 -10.81 -9.16 -4.40
CA PHE A 51 -10.31 -9.56 -5.71
C PHE A 51 -10.24 -8.40 -6.70
N GLY A 52 -11.20 -7.47 -6.68
CA GLY A 52 -11.13 -6.21 -7.43
C GLY A 52 -9.86 -5.45 -7.10
N MET A 53 -9.55 -5.26 -5.81
CA MET A 53 -8.32 -4.58 -5.36
C MET A 53 -7.04 -5.32 -5.75
N VAL A 54 -7.04 -6.65 -5.76
CA VAL A 54 -5.91 -7.46 -6.27
C VAL A 54 -5.72 -7.23 -7.77
N LEU A 55 -6.80 -7.13 -8.55
CA LEU A 55 -6.73 -6.82 -9.98
C LEU A 55 -6.23 -5.39 -10.23
N ILE A 56 -6.62 -4.42 -9.42
CA ILE A 56 -6.06 -3.05 -9.43
C ILE A 56 -4.54 -3.09 -9.21
N MET A 57 -4.06 -3.86 -8.23
CA MET A 57 -2.62 -4.00 -8.00
C MET A 57 -1.91 -4.68 -9.17
N ALA A 58 -2.53 -5.68 -9.78
CA ALA A 58 -1.99 -6.35 -10.96
C ALA A 58 -1.95 -5.40 -12.18
N SER A 59 -3.01 -4.62 -12.42
CA SER A 59 -3.06 -3.61 -13.49
C SER A 59 -1.95 -2.56 -13.32
N PHE A 60 -1.76 -2.05 -12.10
CA PHE A 60 -0.69 -1.14 -11.74
C PHE A 60 0.71 -1.70 -12.10
N ASN A 61 1.01 -2.95 -11.74
CA ASN A 61 2.30 -3.57 -12.06
C ASN A 61 2.51 -3.70 -13.57
N VAL A 62 1.46 -4.10 -14.29
CA VAL A 62 1.49 -4.24 -15.76
C VAL A 62 1.74 -2.92 -16.45
N ILE A 63 1.04 -1.83 -16.06
CA ILE A 63 1.22 -0.51 -16.69
C ILE A 63 2.60 0.08 -16.39
N CYS A 64 3.11 -0.12 -15.17
CA CYS A 64 4.48 0.26 -14.83
C CYS A 64 5.50 -0.48 -15.71
N SER A 65 5.35 -1.80 -15.89
CA SER A 65 6.23 -2.59 -16.74
C SER A 65 6.16 -2.17 -18.21
N TYR A 66 4.97 -1.81 -18.70
CA TYR A 66 4.79 -1.31 -20.06
C TYR A 66 5.60 -0.04 -20.31
N TYR A 67 5.41 1.00 -19.47
CA TYR A 67 6.11 2.27 -19.64
C TYR A 67 7.61 2.18 -19.34
N ASP A 68 8.05 1.29 -18.45
CA ASP A 68 9.48 1.06 -18.20
C ASP A 68 10.16 0.47 -19.42
N THR A 69 9.53 -0.50 -20.11
CA THR A 69 10.04 -1.08 -21.35
C THR A 69 10.09 -0.02 -22.47
N GLN A 70 8.99 0.70 -22.68
CA GLN A 70 8.90 1.74 -23.72
C GLN A 70 9.97 2.83 -23.54
N MET A 71 10.18 3.28 -22.29
CA MET A 71 11.17 4.31 -22.02
C MET A 71 12.59 3.80 -22.20
N SER A 72 12.88 2.55 -21.82
CA SER A 72 14.17 1.92 -22.06
C SER A 72 14.53 1.89 -23.55
N ASP A 73 13.56 1.57 -24.42
CA ASP A 73 13.75 1.54 -25.86
C ASP A 73 14.02 2.96 -26.44
N ILE A 74 13.26 3.98 -25.98
CA ILE A 74 13.45 5.38 -26.38
C ILE A 74 14.86 5.86 -26.03
N ILE A 75 15.31 5.62 -24.80
CA ILE A 75 16.62 6.07 -24.31
C ILE A 75 17.75 5.35 -25.05
N ALA A 76 17.61 4.03 -25.27
CA ALA A 76 18.59 3.25 -26.02
C ALA A 76 18.60 3.59 -27.53
N LYS A 77 17.69 4.47 -27.99
CA LYS A 77 17.47 4.75 -29.42
C LYS A 77 17.28 3.48 -30.26
N LYS A 78 16.76 2.44 -29.62
CA LYS A 78 16.54 1.12 -30.22
C LYS A 78 15.16 1.09 -30.86
N LYS A 79 15.09 0.72 -32.14
CA LYS A 79 13.81 0.39 -32.75
C LYS A 79 13.39 -1.01 -32.28
N PRO A 80 12.22 -1.16 -31.63
CA PRO A 80 11.76 -2.46 -31.17
C PRO A 80 11.55 -3.39 -32.38
N THR A 81 11.83 -4.65 -32.18
CA THR A 81 11.49 -5.69 -33.15
C THR A 81 9.98 -5.91 -33.18
N LYS A 82 9.44 -6.51 -34.25
CA LYS A 82 8.00 -6.82 -34.34
C LYS A 82 7.50 -7.67 -33.16
N ALA A 83 8.35 -8.55 -32.61
CA ALA A 83 8.01 -9.37 -31.45
C ALA A 83 7.93 -8.51 -30.18
N GLU A 84 8.87 -7.59 -29.96
CA GLU A 84 8.86 -6.66 -28.84
C GLU A 84 7.67 -5.69 -28.91
N GLU A 85 7.34 -5.18 -30.11
CA GLU A 85 6.14 -4.35 -30.29
C GLU A 85 4.85 -5.10 -29.96
N LEU A 86 4.75 -6.38 -30.35
CA LEU A 86 3.60 -7.21 -30.02
C LEU A 86 3.51 -7.45 -28.51
N GLU A 87 4.63 -7.71 -27.85
CA GLU A 87 4.69 -7.87 -26.40
C GLU A 87 4.23 -6.60 -25.67
N GLN A 88 4.73 -5.43 -26.07
CA GLN A 88 4.30 -4.14 -25.52
C GLN A 88 2.80 -3.92 -25.71
N LYS A 89 2.28 -4.18 -26.90
CA LYS A 89 0.85 -4.06 -27.19
C LYS A 89 0.00 -5.02 -26.33
N ASN A 90 0.50 -6.23 -26.07
CA ASN A 90 -0.17 -7.17 -25.19
C ASN A 90 -0.15 -6.72 -23.73
N LYS A 91 0.95 -6.16 -23.21
CA LYS A 91 1.01 -5.55 -21.88
C LYS A 91 -0.02 -4.43 -21.72
N TYR A 92 -0.11 -3.52 -22.71
CA TYR A 92 -1.07 -2.42 -22.68
C TYR A 92 -2.54 -2.91 -22.72
N ARG A 93 -2.85 -3.92 -23.55
CA ARG A 93 -4.17 -4.55 -23.58
C ARG A 93 -4.48 -5.24 -22.25
N MET A 94 -3.51 -5.95 -21.69
CA MET A 94 -3.66 -6.63 -20.41
C MET A 94 -3.96 -5.66 -19.27
N PHE A 95 -3.32 -4.49 -19.24
CA PHE A 95 -3.65 -3.42 -18.30
C PHE A 95 -5.14 -3.07 -18.36
N TRP A 96 -5.65 -2.73 -19.57
CA TRP A 96 -7.06 -2.34 -19.71
C TRP A 96 -8.04 -3.46 -19.33
N VAL A 97 -7.73 -4.71 -19.67
CA VAL A 97 -8.56 -5.85 -19.28
C VAL A 97 -8.60 -5.99 -17.76
N LEU A 98 -7.46 -5.91 -17.09
CA LEU A 98 -7.39 -6.01 -15.63
C LEU A 98 -8.11 -4.84 -14.95
N ALA A 99 -7.89 -3.61 -15.41
CA ALA A 99 -8.52 -2.41 -14.87
C ALA A 99 -10.06 -2.45 -15.03
N ILE A 100 -10.56 -2.85 -16.21
CA ILE A 100 -12.01 -2.97 -16.44
C ILE A 100 -12.61 -4.08 -15.56
N LEU A 101 -11.95 -5.24 -15.44
CA LEU A 101 -12.44 -6.32 -14.58
C LEU A 101 -12.43 -5.90 -13.10
N ALA A 102 -11.38 -5.19 -12.66
CA ALA A 102 -11.30 -4.68 -11.31
C ALA A 102 -12.45 -3.72 -10.99
N LEU A 103 -12.64 -2.70 -11.83
CA LEU A 103 -13.73 -1.73 -11.67
C LEU A 103 -15.11 -2.36 -11.83
N ALA A 104 -15.26 -3.42 -12.63
CA ALA A 104 -16.52 -4.17 -12.71
C ALA A 104 -16.82 -4.92 -11.40
N MET A 105 -15.82 -5.54 -10.76
CA MET A 105 -15.99 -6.20 -9.47
C MET A 105 -16.30 -5.20 -8.36
N GLU A 106 -15.59 -4.08 -8.30
CA GLU A 106 -15.88 -3.02 -7.35
C GLU A 106 -17.25 -2.38 -7.58
N GLY A 107 -17.61 -2.15 -8.86
CA GLY A 107 -18.91 -1.63 -9.25
C GLY A 107 -20.05 -2.56 -8.86
N PHE A 108 -19.87 -3.87 -9.01
CA PHE A 108 -20.86 -4.86 -8.56
C PHE A 108 -21.12 -4.73 -7.05
N VAL A 109 -20.07 -4.68 -6.24
CA VAL A 109 -20.20 -4.52 -4.78
C VAL A 109 -20.77 -3.14 -4.43
N ALA A 110 -20.28 -2.08 -5.10
CA ALA A 110 -20.74 -0.71 -4.88
C ALA A 110 -22.25 -0.52 -5.16
N ILE A 111 -22.77 -1.20 -6.19
CA ILE A 111 -24.20 -1.18 -6.52
C ILE A 111 -25.00 -1.98 -5.48
N LYS A 112 -24.55 -3.19 -5.17
CA LYS A 112 -25.24 -4.11 -4.28
C LYS A 112 -25.34 -3.58 -2.85
N ASP A 113 -24.25 -3.01 -2.35
CA ASP A 113 -24.12 -2.55 -0.96
C ASP A 113 -24.26 -1.02 -0.83
N ASN A 114 -24.72 -0.33 -1.88
CA ASN A 114 -24.92 1.13 -1.93
C ASN A 114 -23.67 1.95 -1.54
N ALA A 115 -22.46 1.48 -1.87
CA ALA A 115 -21.18 2.10 -1.51
C ALA A 115 -20.49 2.76 -2.73
N TRP A 116 -21.20 3.58 -3.50
CA TRP A 116 -20.75 4.19 -4.76
C TRP A 116 -19.43 4.96 -4.66
N GLN A 117 -19.18 5.54 -3.49
CA GLN A 117 -17.97 6.31 -3.24
C GLN A 117 -16.70 5.45 -3.39
N VAL A 118 -16.78 4.17 -3.07
CA VAL A 118 -15.66 3.23 -3.18
C VAL A 118 -15.28 3.02 -4.65
N LEU A 119 -16.28 2.86 -5.54
CA LEU A 119 -16.02 2.79 -6.97
C LEU A 119 -15.35 4.08 -7.50
N GLY A 120 -15.81 5.25 -7.03
CA GLY A 120 -15.16 6.51 -7.38
C GLY A 120 -13.70 6.57 -6.99
N ILE A 121 -13.36 6.05 -5.80
CA ILE A 121 -11.97 5.96 -5.33
C ILE A 121 -11.17 4.96 -6.17
N GLY A 122 -11.73 3.80 -6.54
CA GLY A 122 -11.11 2.83 -7.44
C GLY A 122 -10.76 3.42 -8.80
N ILE A 123 -11.68 4.20 -9.39
CA ILE A 123 -11.43 4.94 -10.65
C ILE A 123 -10.27 5.94 -10.48
N VAL A 124 -10.26 6.72 -9.39
CA VAL A 124 -9.18 7.68 -9.10
C VAL A 124 -7.85 6.95 -8.91
N PHE A 125 -7.87 5.79 -8.27
CA PHE A 125 -6.69 4.95 -8.10
C PHE A 125 -6.12 4.49 -9.45
N GLU A 126 -6.95 3.94 -10.34
CA GLU A 126 -6.52 3.47 -11.68
C GLU A 126 -5.99 4.62 -12.53
N LEU A 127 -6.63 5.79 -12.50
CA LEU A 127 -6.12 6.97 -13.16
C LEU A 127 -4.79 7.42 -12.56
N GLY A 128 -4.67 7.43 -11.23
CA GLY A 128 -3.44 7.73 -10.51
C GLY A 128 -2.30 6.76 -10.89
N ALA A 129 -2.60 5.46 -10.97
CA ALA A 129 -1.68 4.41 -11.40
C ALA A 129 -1.18 4.62 -12.83
N TYR A 130 -2.10 4.94 -13.74
CA TYR A 130 -1.77 5.24 -15.14
C TYR A 130 -0.85 6.46 -15.25
N PHE A 131 -1.21 7.60 -14.64
CA PHE A 131 -0.40 8.81 -14.67
C PHE A 131 0.93 8.66 -13.93
N TYR A 132 0.96 7.88 -12.85
CA TYR A 132 2.20 7.53 -12.17
C TYR A 132 3.16 6.82 -13.13
N ALA A 133 2.70 5.76 -13.78
CA ALA A 133 3.53 4.99 -14.71
C ALA A 133 3.96 5.80 -15.94
N LEU A 134 3.05 6.62 -16.49
CA LEU A 134 3.29 7.46 -17.66
C LEU A 134 4.32 8.54 -17.38
N LYS A 135 4.18 9.26 -16.25
CA LYS A 135 4.92 10.50 -16.00
C LYS A 135 5.59 10.55 -14.62
N TYR A 136 4.82 10.46 -13.55
CA TYR A 136 5.28 10.82 -12.19
C TYR A 136 6.38 9.94 -11.64
N LYS A 137 6.46 8.67 -12.05
CA LYS A 137 7.53 7.73 -11.65
C LYS A 137 8.94 8.28 -11.89
N ARG A 138 9.08 9.24 -12.84
CA ARG A 138 10.37 9.77 -13.28
C ARG A 138 10.58 11.23 -12.87
N GLU A 139 9.66 11.79 -12.11
CA GLU A 139 9.72 13.16 -11.62
C GLU A 139 10.20 13.22 -10.18
N TYR A 140 11.19 14.05 -9.92
CA TYR A 140 11.78 14.44 -8.63
C TYR A 140 11.23 13.61 -7.44
N LEU A 141 10.54 14.21 -6.45
CA LEU A 141 9.90 13.48 -5.33
C LEU A 141 8.43 13.14 -5.58
N ILE A 142 7.84 13.67 -6.64
CA ILE A 142 6.40 13.50 -6.92
C ILE A 142 6.07 12.02 -7.11
N GLY A 143 6.91 11.28 -7.82
CA GLY A 143 6.74 9.84 -8.00
C GLY A 143 6.68 9.08 -6.67
N ASN A 144 7.66 9.31 -5.79
CA ASN A 144 7.73 8.65 -4.50
C ASN A 144 6.51 8.98 -3.62
N ILE A 145 5.99 10.22 -3.67
CA ILE A 145 4.79 10.62 -2.93
C ILE A 145 3.54 9.95 -3.53
N VAL A 146 3.38 9.98 -4.85
CA VAL A 146 2.19 9.43 -5.52
C VAL A 146 2.07 7.93 -5.29
N ILE A 147 3.15 7.17 -5.47
CA ILE A 147 3.12 5.71 -5.23
C ILE A 147 2.81 5.41 -3.76
N SER A 148 3.38 6.16 -2.83
CA SER A 148 3.14 5.98 -1.40
C SER A 148 1.68 6.28 -1.01
N LEU A 149 1.07 7.29 -1.61
CA LEU A 149 -0.35 7.60 -1.44
C LEU A 149 -1.25 6.51 -2.02
N LEU A 150 -0.96 6.02 -3.22
CA LEU A 150 -1.73 4.94 -3.83
C LEU A 150 -1.73 3.69 -2.95
N PHE A 151 -0.57 3.28 -2.42
CA PHE A 151 -0.51 2.13 -1.51
C PHE A 151 -1.21 2.38 -0.17
N ALA A 152 -1.14 3.60 0.37
CA ALA A 152 -1.85 3.96 1.60
C ALA A 152 -3.38 3.93 1.42
N ILE A 153 -3.90 4.35 0.26
CA ILE A 153 -5.33 4.29 -0.07
C ILE A 153 -5.85 2.85 -0.01
N ILE A 154 -5.09 1.86 -0.50
CA ILE A 154 -5.49 0.45 -0.46
C ILE A 154 -5.81 -0.01 0.97
N VAL A 155 -5.06 0.47 1.96
CA VAL A 155 -5.30 0.14 3.37
C VAL A 155 -6.63 0.69 3.88
N PHE A 156 -7.05 1.86 3.38
CA PHE A 156 -8.33 2.45 3.76
C PHE A 156 -9.54 1.79 3.09
N MET A 157 -9.37 1.14 1.96
CA MET A 157 -10.49 0.65 1.15
C MET A 157 -11.45 -0.29 1.90
N PRO A 158 -11.00 -1.25 2.73
CA PRO A 158 -11.89 -2.09 3.52
C PRO A 158 -12.78 -1.28 4.48
N MET A 159 -12.20 -0.29 5.14
CA MET A 159 -12.93 0.57 6.07
C MET A 159 -13.91 1.50 5.35
N LEU A 160 -13.49 2.07 4.22
CA LEU A 160 -14.36 2.96 3.43
C LEU A 160 -15.58 2.20 2.89
N LEU A 161 -15.39 0.97 2.42
CA LEU A 161 -16.50 0.12 1.98
C LEU A 161 -17.54 -0.06 3.09
N GLU A 162 -17.11 -0.45 4.28
CA GLU A 162 -18.01 -0.68 5.41
C GLU A 162 -18.67 0.63 5.90
N VAL A 163 -17.91 1.74 5.97
CA VAL A 163 -18.47 3.03 6.41
C VAL A 163 -19.51 3.57 5.44
N PHE A 164 -19.27 3.49 4.15
CA PHE A 164 -20.24 3.97 3.16
C PHE A 164 -21.48 3.09 3.09
N ALA A 165 -21.32 1.77 3.17
CA ALA A 165 -22.44 0.86 3.27
C ALA A 165 -23.25 1.13 4.56
N PHE A 166 -22.59 1.28 5.72
CA PHE A 166 -23.24 1.59 6.99
C PHE A 166 -24.08 2.87 6.92
N LYS A 167 -23.52 3.94 6.35
CA LYS A 167 -24.23 5.22 6.21
C LYS A 167 -25.55 5.07 5.45
N ASN A 168 -25.59 4.21 4.46
CA ASN A 168 -26.78 3.98 3.64
C ASN A 168 -27.77 3.04 4.33
N TYR A 169 -27.30 2.02 5.06
CA TYR A 169 -28.15 1.17 5.90
C TYR A 169 -28.75 1.91 7.10
N GLN A 170 -28.09 2.95 7.61
CA GLN A 170 -28.56 3.72 8.76
C GLN A 170 -29.91 4.44 8.49
N SER A 171 -30.25 4.69 7.22
CA SER A 171 -31.57 5.22 6.85
C SER A 171 -32.70 4.19 7.02
N GLU A 172 -32.38 2.89 6.95
CA GLU A 172 -33.34 1.79 7.06
C GLU A 172 -33.46 1.24 8.49
N PHE A 173 -32.36 1.31 9.24
CA PHE A 173 -32.31 0.84 10.63
C PHE A 173 -31.69 1.92 11.53
N PRO A 174 -32.34 2.29 12.66
CA PRO A 174 -31.83 3.28 13.61
C PRO A 174 -30.65 2.74 14.45
N LEU A 175 -29.70 2.13 13.80
CA LEU A 175 -28.48 1.62 14.43
C LEU A 175 -27.56 2.79 14.81
N ARG A 176 -27.19 2.91 16.08
CA ARG A 176 -26.29 3.95 16.56
C ARG A 176 -24.96 3.34 17.00
N ILE A 177 -23.92 3.57 16.23
CA ILE A 177 -22.55 3.35 16.72
C ILE A 177 -22.11 4.63 17.44
N PRO A 178 -21.57 4.52 18.67
CA PRO A 178 -21.00 5.67 19.34
C PRO A 178 -19.90 6.33 18.51
N VAL A 179 -19.90 7.64 18.45
CA VAL A 179 -18.90 8.42 17.68
C VAL A 179 -17.47 8.06 18.10
N VAL A 180 -17.24 7.84 19.39
CA VAL A 180 -15.95 7.43 19.95
C VAL A 180 -15.45 6.10 19.36
N GLY A 181 -16.35 5.13 19.18
CA GLY A 181 -15.98 3.84 18.56
C GLY A 181 -15.52 4.00 17.11
N ILE A 182 -16.24 4.81 16.32
CA ILE A 182 -15.86 5.09 14.92
C ILE A 182 -14.50 5.80 14.87
N GLN A 183 -14.26 6.76 15.77
CA GLN A 183 -12.97 7.48 15.84
C GLN A 183 -11.81 6.54 16.15
N SER A 184 -11.98 5.59 17.09
CA SER A 184 -10.93 4.62 17.44
C SER A 184 -10.56 3.73 16.26
N VAL A 185 -11.54 3.22 15.52
CA VAL A 185 -11.29 2.41 14.31
C VAL A 185 -10.60 3.24 13.23
N MET A 186 -11.10 4.45 12.98
CA MET A 186 -10.47 5.34 12.00
C MET A 186 -9.02 5.64 12.37
N LEU A 187 -8.71 5.83 13.65
CA LEU A 187 -7.34 6.08 14.11
C LEU A 187 -6.40 4.90 13.80
N VAL A 188 -6.88 3.67 13.99
CA VAL A 188 -6.13 2.45 13.64
C VAL A 188 -5.87 2.38 12.13
N PHE A 189 -6.88 2.67 11.30
CA PHE A 189 -6.70 2.69 9.85
C PHE A 189 -5.76 3.82 9.38
N VAL A 190 -5.84 5.00 10.00
CA VAL A 190 -4.90 6.12 9.74
C VAL A 190 -3.46 5.69 10.07
N TYR A 191 -3.26 4.99 11.18
CA TYR A 191 -1.94 4.46 11.53
C TYR A 191 -1.41 3.50 10.47
N PHE A 192 -2.19 2.49 10.07
CA PHE A 192 -1.75 1.51 9.08
C PHE A 192 -1.51 2.15 7.70
N ALA A 193 -2.34 3.10 7.29
CA ALA A 193 -2.14 3.84 6.05
C ALA A 193 -0.89 4.73 6.10
N ALA A 194 -0.66 5.43 7.21
CA ALA A 194 0.56 6.21 7.40
C ALA A 194 1.81 5.33 7.46
N PHE A 195 1.71 4.14 8.08
CA PHE A 195 2.77 3.13 8.08
C PHE A 195 3.14 2.73 6.64
N VAL A 196 2.12 2.33 5.84
CA VAL A 196 2.33 1.94 4.44
C VAL A 196 2.86 3.10 3.61
N PHE A 197 2.35 4.30 3.81
CA PHE A 197 2.86 5.50 3.14
C PHE A 197 4.35 5.71 3.40
N LEU A 198 4.75 5.75 4.67
CA LEU A 198 6.14 6.03 5.04
C LEU A 198 7.10 4.95 4.60
N ILE A 199 6.74 3.66 4.78
CA ILE A 199 7.61 2.56 4.37
C ILE A 199 7.74 2.47 2.85
N THR A 200 6.66 2.72 2.09
CA THR A 200 6.69 2.77 0.63
C THR A 200 7.58 3.91 0.16
N PHE A 201 7.46 5.09 0.76
CA PHE A 201 8.29 6.25 0.43
C PHE A 201 9.78 5.99 0.68
N ILE A 202 10.13 5.44 1.86
CA ILE A 202 11.51 5.08 2.20
C ILE A 202 12.05 4.05 1.20
N ARG A 203 11.25 3.02 0.89
CA ARG A 203 11.64 1.94 0.00
C ARG A 203 11.84 2.43 -1.44
N ASP A 204 10.93 3.24 -1.96
CA ASP A 204 10.99 3.74 -3.34
C ASP A 204 12.17 4.72 -3.52
N LEU A 205 12.38 5.63 -2.57
CA LEU A 205 13.53 6.53 -2.59
C LEU A 205 14.87 5.79 -2.40
N THR A 206 14.89 4.66 -1.67
CA THR A 206 16.07 3.78 -1.58
C THR A 206 16.33 3.07 -2.92
N LEU A 207 15.29 2.72 -3.66
CA LEU A 207 15.42 2.18 -5.02
C LEU A 207 16.00 3.20 -5.99
N ASP A 208 15.61 4.47 -5.86
CA ASP A 208 16.18 5.55 -6.67
C ASP A 208 17.69 5.72 -6.40
N LEU A 209 18.15 5.55 -5.15
CA LEU A 209 19.58 5.49 -4.82
C LEU A 209 20.26 4.27 -5.44
N ALA A 210 19.60 3.11 -5.41
CA ALA A 210 20.12 1.90 -6.01
C ALA A 210 20.29 2.03 -7.53
N ASN A 211 19.42 2.78 -8.17
CA ASN A 211 19.41 3.00 -9.63
C ASN A 211 20.06 4.33 -10.05
N LEU A 212 20.82 4.99 -9.17
CA LEU A 212 21.32 6.34 -9.39
C LEU A 212 22.09 6.49 -10.71
N GLU A 213 23.01 5.59 -11.02
CA GLU A 213 23.84 5.69 -12.25
C GLU A 213 23.01 5.41 -13.50
N ASP A 214 22.09 4.42 -13.43
CA ASP A 214 21.15 4.17 -14.53
C ASP A 214 20.22 5.35 -14.76
N ASN A 215 19.71 5.97 -13.69
CA ASN A 215 18.84 7.14 -13.78
C ASN A 215 19.58 8.34 -14.37
N LYS A 216 20.86 8.55 -14.05
CA LYS A 216 21.68 9.60 -14.68
C LYS A 216 21.89 9.34 -16.16
N GLN A 217 22.22 8.09 -16.55
CA GLN A 217 22.40 7.73 -17.96
C GLN A 217 21.11 7.91 -18.78
N LYS A 218 19.97 7.82 -18.12
CA LYS A 218 18.63 7.98 -18.72
C LYS A 218 18.07 9.39 -18.63
N ASP A 219 18.87 10.37 -18.19
CA ASP A 219 18.45 11.75 -17.94
C ASP A 219 17.16 11.89 -17.12
N LEU A 220 16.93 10.96 -16.17
CA LEU A 220 15.76 11.01 -15.30
C LEU A 220 15.98 12.00 -14.15
N ILE A 221 14.93 12.76 -13.80
CA ILE A 221 15.00 13.80 -12.76
C ILE A 221 14.51 13.21 -11.42
N THR A 222 15.17 12.18 -10.91
CA THR A 222 14.88 11.66 -9.56
C THR A 222 15.58 12.49 -8.48
N PHE A 223 15.10 12.43 -7.23
CA PHE A 223 15.69 13.18 -6.13
C PHE A 223 17.19 12.92 -5.95
N PRO A 224 17.69 11.66 -5.95
CA PRO A 224 19.12 11.40 -5.82
C PRO A 224 19.95 11.93 -7.00
N VAL A 225 19.39 11.99 -8.20
CA VAL A 225 20.07 12.54 -9.38
C VAL A 225 20.27 14.04 -9.24
N LYS A 226 19.23 14.76 -8.76
CA LYS A 226 19.24 16.22 -8.65
C LYS A 226 19.98 16.73 -7.41
N GLU A 227 19.67 16.15 -6.24
CA GLU A 227 20.18 16.65 -4.94
C GLU A 227 21.39 15.85 -4.43
N GLY A 228 21.70 14.71 -5.03
CA GLY A 228 22.81 13.86 -4.68
C GLY A 228 22.55 12.90 -3.52
N VAL A 229 23.49 11.97 -3.34
CA VAL A 229 23.40 10.87 -2.36
C VAL A 229 23.30 11.40 -0.92
N LYS A 230 24.05 12.45 -0.57
CA LYS A 230 24.07 12.99 0.80
C LYS A 230 22.72 13.55 1.22
N ALA A 231 22.12 14.37 0.36
CA ALA A 231 20.80 14.97 0.64
C ALA A 231 19.72 13.86 0.72
N THR A 232 19.79 12.86 -0.16
CA THR A 232 18.86 11.72 -0.13
C THR A 232 18.96 10.93 1.16
N LYS A 233 20.16 10.67 1.66
CA LYS A 233 20.35 10.00 2.97
C LYS A 233 19.79 10.82 4.13
N ILE A 234 19.95 12.14 4.10
CA ILE A 234 19.37 13.02 5.14
C ILE A 234 17.84 12.90 5.12
N LEU A 235 17.23 12.98 3.95
CA LEU A 235 15.78 12.82 3.81
C LEU A 235 15.31 11.45 4.28
N LEU A 236 15.97 10.37 3.86
CA LEU A 236 15.67 9.00 4.29
C LEU A 236 15.80 8.83 5.81
N ASN A 237 16.83 9.40 6.44
CA ASN A 237 16.98 9.39 7.89
C ASN A 237 15.81 10.14 8.57
N ALA A 238 15.43 11.33 8.08
CA ALA A 238 14.33 12.10 8.63
C ALA A 238 12.99 11.35 8.54
N VAL A 239 12.68 10.77 7.38
CA VAL A 239 11.44 10.00 7.18
C VAL A 239 11.45 8.70 8.02
N SER A 240 12.61 8.06 8.18
CA SER A 240 12.74 6.88 9.06
C SER A 240 12.52 7.22 10.54
N VAL A 241 12.99 8.39 10.99
CA VAL A 241 12.70 8.88 12.35
C VAL A 241 11.19 9.15 12.51
N LEU A 242 10.55 9.75 11.50
CA LEU A 242 9.10 9.96 11.50
C LEU A 242 8.34 8.62 11.56
N PHE A 243 8.81 7.59 10.84
CA PHE A 243 8.24 6.24 10.91
C PHE A 243 8.37 5.63 12.32
N ILE A 244 9.52 5.79 12.96
CA ILE A 244 9.72 5.36 14.36
C ILE A 244 8.77 6.12 15.30
N ALA A 245 8.66 7.44 15.15
CA ALA A 245 7.76 8.26 15.96
C ALA A 245 6.29 7.85 15.78
N LEU A 246 5.86 7.50 14.58
CA LEU A 246 4.52 6.98 14.30
C LEU A 246 4.23 5.70 15.09
N ASN A 247 5.17 4.75 15.11
CA ASN A 247 5.00 3.50 15.84
C ASN A 247 4.97 3.71 17.37
N VAL A 248 5.82 4.58 17.89
CA VAL A 248 5.83 4.96 19.32
C VAL A 248 4.52 5.64 19.70
N TRP A 249 4.04 6.57 18.86
CA TRP A 249 2.77 7.25 19.07
C TRP A 249 1.59 6.27 19.07
N PHE A 250 1.56 5.29 18.17
CA PHE A 250 0.52 4.27 18.14
C PHE A 250 0.51 3.44 19.42
N VAL A 251 1.67 2.99 19.89
CA VAL A 251 1.78 2.27 21.16
C VAL A 251 1.32 3.14 22.32
N TYR A 252 1.73 4.41 22.37
CA TYR A 252 1.30 5.36 23.41
C TYR A 252 -0.23 5.56 23.42
N GLN A 253 -0.85 5.64 22.24
CA GLN A 253 -2.30 5.85 22.13
C GLN A 253 -3.12 4.65 22.65
N PHE A 254 -2.58 3.46 22.55
CA PHE A 254 -3.30 2.22 22.88
C PHE A 254 -2.65 1.41 24.02
N TYR A 255 -1.74 2.00 24.80
CA TYR A 255 -0.97 1.26 25.81
C TYR A 255 -1.82 0.68 26.93
N GLU A 256 -2.97 1.28 27.25
CA GLU A 256 -3.91 0.78 28.26
C GLU A 256 -4.71 -0.43 27.80
N VAL A 257 -4.80 -0.63 26.48
CA VAL A 257 -5.64 -1.65 25.87
C VAL A 257 -4.82 -2.80 25.28
N ILE A 258 -3.58 -2.52 24.90
CA ILE A 258 -2.68 -3.51 24.29
C ILE A 258 -1.84 -4.18 25.39
N ASP A 259 -1.81 -5.50 25.40
CA ASP A 259 -0.94 -6.27 26.29
C ASP A 259 0.53 -5.91 26.11
N MET A 260 1.29 -5.93 27.22
CA MET A 260 2.72 -5.62 27.22
C MET A 260 3.51 -6.48 26.21
N VAL A 261 3.13 -7.75 26.04
CA VAL A 261 3.75 -8.64 25.05
C VAL A 261 3.57 -8.10 23.63
N HIS A 262 2.37 -7.65 23.28
CA HIS A 262 2.08 -7.08 21.96
C HIS A 262 2.78 -5.75 21.74
N ILE A 263 2.91 -4.90 22.77
CA ILE A 263 3.70 -3.66 22.71
C ILE A 263 5.15 -3.98 22.35
N VAL A 264 5.77 -4.93 23.06
CA VAL A 264 7.14 -5.35 22.79
C VAL A 264 7.28 -5.88 21.37
N PHE A 265 6.33 -6.70 20.91
CA PHE A 265 6.30 -7.21 19.54
C PHE A 265 6.25 -6.09 18.49
N ILE A 266 5.34 -5.12 18.66
CA ILE A 266 5.22 -3.97 17.74
C ILE A 266 6.54 -3.17 17.69
N LEU A 267 7.11 -2.83 18.85
CA LEU A 267 8.36 -2.08 18.93
C LEU A 267 9.54 -2.84 18.33
N VAL A 268 9.64 -4.14 18.60
CA VAL A 268 10.73 -4.99 18.08
C VAL A 268 10.59 -5.22 16.58
N LEU A 269 9.40 -5.62 16.10
CA LEU A 269 9.18 -5.99 14.70
C LEU A 269 9.14 -4.79 13.76
N ASN A 270 8.66 -3.63 14.21
CA ASN A 270 8.53 -2.46 13.34
C ASN A 270 9.68 -1.47 13.50
N ILE A 271 10.29 -1.36 14.67
CA ILE A 271 11.34 -0.37 14.96
C ILE A 271 12.70 -1.01 15.11
N ALA A 272 12.90 -1.88 16.12
CA ALA A 272 14.23 -2.30 16.50
C ALA A 272 14.89 -3.12 15.41
N PHE A 273 14.23 -4.15 14.90
CA PHE A 273 14.77 -4.96 13.82
C PHE A 273 14.85 -4.24 12.48
N PRO A 274 13.74 -3.70 11.91
CA PRO A 274 13.81 -3.19 10.56
C PRO A 274 14.43 -1.79 10.48
N MET A 275 13.98 -0.84 11.30
CA MET A 275 14.39 0.55 11.10
C MET A 275 15.77 0.86 11.66
N VAL A 276 16.12 0.33 12.83
CA VAL A 276 17.50 0.53 13.36
C VAL A 276 18.51 -0.13 12.45
N TYR A 277 18.24 -1.36 12.00
CA TYR A 277 19.10 -2.03 11.02
C TYR A 277 19.23 -1.21 9.72
N TYR A 278 18.11 -0.75 9.19
CA TYR A 278 18.09 0.08 7.98
C TYR A 278 18.93 1.35 8.14
N LEU A 279 18.70 2.12 9.21
CA LEU A 279 19.39 3.39 9.46
C LEU A 279 20.91 3.21 9.61
N VAL A 280 21.33 2.19 10.37
CA VAL A 280 22.77 1.90 10.55
C VAL A 280 23.42 1.56 9.21
N ASN A 281 22.78 0.70 8.42
CA ASN A 281 23.35 0.28 7.13
C ASN A 281 23.24 1.38 6.06
N LEU A 282 22.15 2.15 6.01
CA LEU A 282 22.00 3.28 5.08
C LEU A 282 23.18 4.26 5.20
N ASN A 283 23.57 4.61 6.43
CA ASN A 283 24.64 5.58 6.66
C ASN A 283 26.02 5.01 6.29
N ARG A 284 26.24 3.71 6.45
CA ARG A 284 27.50 3.01 6.10
C ARG A 284 27.61 2.68 4.61
N THR A 285 26.49 2.58 3.91
CA THR A 285 26.41 2.16 2.51
C THR A 285 27.08 3.17 1.58
N LYS A 286 27.93 2.67 0.69
CA LYS A 286 28.63 3.45 -0.35
C LYS A 286 28.41 2.86 -1.74
N LEU A 287 28.20 1.55 -1.83
CA LEU A 287 28.10 0.81 -3.09
C LEU A 287 26.63 0.67 -3.52
N GLN A 288 26.39 0.76 -4.81
CA GLN A 288 25.05 0.63 -5.42
C GLN A 288 24.38 -0.69 -5.03
N MET A 289 25.09 -1.81 -5.08
CA MET A 289 24.56 -3.12 -4.71
C MET A 289 24.04 -3.20 -3.27
N GLN A 290 24.64 -2.44 -2.35
CA GLN A 290 24.18 -2.38 -0.96
C GLN A 290 22.83 -1.68 -0.82
N TYR A 291 22.53 -0.67 -1.66
CA TYR A 291 21.19 -0.05 -1.68
C TYR A 291 20.13 -1.01 -2.22
N VAL A 292 20.47 -1.87 -3.19
CA VAL A 292 19.56 -2.93 -3.66
C VAL A 292 19.21 -3.88 -2.52
N MET A 293 20.18 -4.28 -1.71
CA MET A 293 19.95 -5.14 -0.53
C MET A 293 19.06 -4.44 0.49
N LEU A 294 19.28 -3.14 0.77
CA LEU A 294 18.43 -2.37 1.67
C LEU A 294 16.99 -2.24 1.15
N TYR A 295 16.82 -2.00 -0.14
CA TYR A 295 15.50 -1.99 -0.79
C TYR A 295 14.76 -3.33 -0.63
N GLN A 296 15.45 -4.45 -0.84
CA GLN A 296 14.88 -5.78 -0.66
C GLN A 296 14.50 -6.04 0.80
N TYR A 297 15.39 -5.63 1.72
CA TYR A 297 15.16 -5.74 3.15
C TYR A 297 13.91 -4.96 3.60
N LEU A 298 13.72 -3.75 3.11
CA LEU A 298 12.51 -2.97 3.39
C LEU A 298 11.22 -3.65 2.90
N GLY A 299 11.31 -4.53 1.91
CA GLY A 299 10.19 -5.37 1.49
C GLY A 299 9.68 -6.31 2.60
N MET A 300 10.54 -6.73 3.53
CA MET A 300 10.15 -7.57 4.67
C MET A 300 9.36 -6.79 5.74
N VAL A 301 9.47 -5.45 5.76
CA VAL A 301 8.73 -4.62 6.72
C VAL A 301 7.22 -4.66 6.48
N TYR A 302 6.78 -4.95 5.26
CA TYR A 302 5.35 -5.19 5.01
C TYR A 302 4.84 -6.47 5.69
N ILE A 303 5.71 -7.46 5.90
CA ILE A 303 5.35 -8.66 6.68
C ILE A 303 5.18 -8.30 8.16
N SER A 304 6.04 -7.42 8.70
CA SER A 304 5.87 -6.94 10.08
C SER A 304 4.57 -6.15 10.27
N LEU A 305 4.13 -5.42 9.24
CA LEU A 305 2.82 -4.77 9.23
C LEU A 305 1.69 -5.79 9.36
N LEU A 306 1.71 -6.87 8.58
CA LEU A 306 0.70 -7.92 8.67
C LEU A 306 0.66 -8.54 10.08
N LEU A 307 1.82 -8.79 10.68
CA LEU A 307 1.91 -9.27 12.06
C LEU A 307 1.33 -8.25 13.06
N THR A 308 1.57 -6.94 12.84
CA THR A 308 1.00 -5.89 13.68
C THR A 308 -0.53 -5.85 13.58
N ILE A 309 -1.10 -6.10 12.40
CA ILE A 309 -2.56 -6.19 12.20
C ILE A 309 -3.15 -7.35 13.02
N LEU A 310 -2.46 -8.49 13.14
CA LEU A 310 -2.92 -9.60 13.98
C LEU A 310 -3.12 -9.18 15.44
N PHE A 311 -2.21 -8.36 15.98
CA PHE A 311 -2.28 -7.89 17.35
C PHE A 311 -3.27 -6.73 17.54
N ALA A 312 -3.53 -5.94 16.49
CA ALA A 312 -4.50 -4.85 16.55
C ALA A 312 -5.93 -5.33 16.83
N GLY A 313 -6.26 -6.57 16.49
CA GLY A 313 -7.56 -7.18 16.80
C GLY A 313 -7.89 -7.22 18.29
N ASP A 314 -6.88 -7.31 19.13
CA ASP A 314 -7.09 -7.37 20.60
C ASP A 314 -7.51 -6.01 21.18
N ILE A 315 -7.19 -4.89 20.51
CA ILE A 315 -7.66 -3.54 20.87
C ILE A 315 -9.19 -3.50 20.96
N PHE A 316 -9.88 -4.22 20.07
CA PHE A 316 -11.34 -4.21 20.01
C PHE A 316 -11.97 -5.33 20.85
N LYS A 317 -11.29 -6.45 21.07
CA LYS A 317 -11.80 -7.55 21.90
C LYS A 317 -11.91 -7.18 23.36
N ILE A 318 -10.96 -6.43 23.90
CA ILE A 318 -10.92 -6.03 25.32
C ILE A 318 -12.04 -5.02 25.63
N ASN A 319 -12.32 -4.07 24.73
CA ASN A 319 -13.39 -3.09 24.93
C ASN A 319 -14.83 -3.70 24.83
N ALA A 320 -14.97 -4.91 24.32
CA ALA A 320 -16.25 -5.62 24.30
C ALA A 320 -16.61 -6.26 25.67
N ILE A 321 -15.67 -6.30 26.61
CA ILE A 321 -15.83 -6.92 27.92
C ILE A 321 -16.10 -5.88 29.03
N ILE A 322 -15.84 -4.59 28.77
CA ILE A 322 -16.13 -3.45 29.65
C ILE A 322 -17.44 -2.79 29.23
#